data_0ee50abe0854edd63c6143bd75f5f32f
#
_entry.id   0ee50abe0854edd63c6143bd75f5f32f
#
_cell.length_a   1.000
_cell.length_b   1.000
_cell.length_c   1.000
_cell.angle_alpha   90.00
_cell.angle_beta   90.00
_cell.angle_gamma   90.00
#
_symmetry.space_group_name_H-M   'P 1'
#
loop_
_entity.id
_entity.type
_entity.pdbx_description
1 polymer ?
#
loop_
_entity_poly.entity_id
_entity_poly.type
_entity_poly.pdbx_seq_one_letter_code
_entity_poly.pdbx_strand_id
1 'polypeptide(L)'
;AATGRLPDERAAALFAAALAGKASPGAGKAFQVHMLMEMARLSVQDGLVMQLHAGALRDHNRPFAQRFGPHLGADIPIATEFTRNLRPLLNTFGSDPKFRLIVFTLDESTYSRELAPLAGHYPALLLGAPWWFHDSVEGMKRYREQVTETAGIWNTAGFTDDTRAFCSIPARHDLARRVDANWLAGLVARHV
;
A
#
# COMPACT_ATOMS: atom_id res chain seq x y z
N ALA A 1 8.16 1.32 2.34
CA ALA A 1 8.61 0.12 3.07
C ALA A 1 9.69 -0.58 2.26
N ALA A 2 10.92 -0.59 2.77
CA ALA A 2 12.03 -1.30 2.12
C ALA A 2 11.80 -2.81 2.17
N THR A 3 12.26 -3.52 1.15
CA THR A 3 12.25 -4.99 1.05
C THR A 3 13.67 -5.52 0.84
N GLY A 4 13.94 -6.74 1.31
CA GLY A 4 15.25 -7.37 1.17
C GLY A 4 15.34 -8.63 2.02
N ARG A 5 16.16 -9.60 1.58
CA ARG A 5 16.29 -10.88 2.25
C ARG A 5 17.53 -10.91 3.15
N LEU A 6 17.37 -11.45 4.35
CA LEU A 6 18.46 -11.83 5.24
C LEU A 6 18.68 -13.34 5.13
N PRO A 7 19.89 -13.85 5.44
CA PRO A 7 20.06 -15.28 5.75
C PRO A 7 19.17 -15.69 6.91
N ASP A 8 18.58 -16.88 6.82
CA ASP A 8 17.58 -17.36 7.80
C ASP A 8 18.13 -17.40 9.23
N GLU A 9 19.39 -17.81 9.40
CA GLU A 9 20.07 -17.78 10.70
C GLU A 9 20.14 -16.38 11.30
N ARG A 10 20.39 -15.36 10.45
CA ARG A 10 20.46 -13.97 10.92
C ARG A 10 19.06 -13.45 11.27
N ALA A 11 18.05 -13.81 10.51
CA ALA A 11 16.67 -13.44 10.83
C ALA A 11 16.23 -14.06 12.15
N ALA A 12 16.52 -15.35 12.37
CA ALA A 12 16.26 -16.05 13.63
C ALA A 12 17.01 -15.41 14.83
N ALA A 13 18.28 -15.06 14.63
CA ALA A 13 19.06 -14.40 15.67
C ALA A 13 18.51 -13.00 16.05
N LEU A 14 18.06 -12.21 15.06
CA LEU A 14 17.40 -10.92 15.30
C LEU A 14 16.09 -11.09 16.06
N PHE A 15 15.31 -12.08 15.69
CA PHE A 15 14.06 -12.41 16.38
C PHE A 15 14.30 -12.83 17.84
N ALA A 16 15.23 -13.74 18.06
CA ALA A 16 15.60 -14.18 19.41
C ALA A 16 16.11 -13.02 20.29
N ALA A 17 16.94 -12.14 19.73
CA ALA A 17 17.41 -10.94 20.42
C ALA A 17 16.25 -9.99 20.76
N ALA A 18 15.29 -9.82 19.88
CA ALA A 18 14.09 -9.01 20.14
C ALA A 18 13.24 -9.57 21.28
N LEU A 19 12.99 -10.88 21.28
CA LEU A 19 12.27 -11.57 22.38
C LEU A 19 12.97 -11.42 23.72
N ALA A 20 14.31 -11.42 23.72
CA ALA A 20 15.12 -11.24 24.92
C ALA A 20 15.27 -9.77 25.36
N GLY A 21 14.66 -8.80 24.66
CA GLY A 21 14.82 -7.36 24.94
C GLY A 21 16.21 -6.81 24.61
N LYS A 22 17.02 -7.55 23.81
CA LYS A 22 18.42 -7.23 23.48
C LYS A 22 18.61 -6.79 22.02
N ALA A 23 17.55 -6.38 21.36
CA ALA A 23 17.63 -5.94 19.95
C ALA A 23 18.51 -4.69 19.81
N SER A 24 19.47 -4.73 18.88
CA SER A 24 20.33 -3.57 18.57
C SER A 24 19.55 -2.49 17.80
N PRO A 25 19.99 -1.24 17.81
CA PRO A 25 19.43 -0.20 16.94
C PRO A 25 19.42 -0.66 15.47
N GLY A 26 18.29 -0.47 14.79
CA GLY A 26 18.13 -0.89 13.39
C GLY A 26 17.77 -2.37 13.18
N ALA A 27 17.87 -3.23 14.20
CA ALA A 27 17.48 -4.65 14.11
C ALA A 27 16.02 -4.81 13.67
N GLY A 28 15.11 -4.02 14.24
CA GLY A 28 13.68 -4.04 13.87
C GLY A 28 13.45 -3.73 12.39
N LYS A 29 14.15 -2.73 11.85
CA LYS A 29 14.06 -2.39 10.43
C LYS A 29 14.60 -3.50 9.53
N ALA A 30 15.74 -4.09 9.88
CA ALA A 30 16.33 -5.20 9.13
C ALA A 30 15.41 -6.43 9.13
N PHE A 31 14.83 -6.74 10.28
CA PHE A 31 13.87 -7.83 10.41
C PHE A 31 12.58 -7.57 9.62
N GLN A 32 12.02 -6.35 9.70
CA GLN A 32 10.84 -5.96 8.92
C GLN A 32 11.06 -6.09 7.41
N VAL A 33 12.22 -5.65 6.93
CA VAL A 33 12.62 -5.74 5.52
C VAL A 33 12.64 -7.20 5.05
N HIS A 34 13.18 -8.11 5.86
CA HIS A 34 13.18 -9.55 5.60
C HIS A 34 11.77 -10.14 5.66
N MET A 35 10.97 -9.80 6.66
CA MET A 35 9.61 -10.32 6.81
C MET A 35 8.69 -9.96 5.66
N LEU A 36 8.86 -8.80 5.02
CA LEU A 36 8.10 -8.47 3.81
C LEU A 36 8.40 -9.43 2.65
N MET A 37 9.64 -9.87 2.51
CA MET A 37 10.00 -10.90 1.52
C MET A 37 9.41 -12.26 1.86
N GLU A 38 9.42 -12.65 3.15
CA GLU A 38 8.81 -13.90 3.60
C GLU A 38 7.28 -13.90 3.46
N MET A 39 6.62 -12.79 3.74
CA MET A 39 5.18 -12.62 3.49
C MET A 39 4.85 -12.78 2.00
N ALA A 40 5.67 -12.22 1.10
CA ALA A 40 5.49 -12.39 -0.34
C ALA A 40 5.68 -13.86 -0.76
N ARG A 41 6.70 -14.54 -0.22
CA ARG A 41 6.93 -15.97 -0.46
C ARG A 41 5.74 -16.83 -0.01
N LEU A 42 5.22 -16.57 1.19
CA LEU A 42 4.02 -17.25 1.71
C LEU A 42 2.80 -16.97 0.86
N SER A 43 2.59 -15.71 0.45
CA SER A 43 1.50 -15.32 -0.45
C SER A 43 1.52 -16.11 -1.77
N VAL A 44 2.69 -16.33 -2.36
CA VAL A 44 2.86 -17.22 -3.55
C VAL A 44 2.48 -18.65 -3.23
N GLN A 45 2.88 -19.13 -2.06
CA GLN A 45 2.65 -20.51 -1.62
C GLN A 45 1.18 -20.79 -1.30
N ASP A 46 0.52 -19.86 -0.61
CA ASP A 46 -0.83 -20.02 -0.10
C ASP A 46 -1.91 -19.50 -1.08
N GLY A 47 -1.48 -18.74 -2.09
CA GLY A 47 -2.38 -18.10 -3.06
C GLY A 47 -3.16 -16.90 -2.49
N LEU A 48 -2.75 -16.37 -1.33
CA LEU A 48 -3.38 -15.22 -0.70
C LEU A 48 -2.81 -13.90 -1.27
N VAL A 49 -3.67 -12.89 -1.36
CA VAL A 49 -3.26 -11.56 -1.80
C VAL A 49 -2.51 -10.83 -0.69
N MET A 50 -1.29 -10.37 -1.00
CA MET A 50 -0.53 -9.53 -0.08
C MET A 50 -0.98 -8.07 -0.23
N GLN A 51 -1.28 -7.40 0.88
CA GLN A 51 -1.60 -5.97 0.89
C GLN A 51 -0.54 -5.20 1.68
N LEU A 52 -0.11 -4.08 1.13
CA LEU A 52 0.85 -3.18 1.75
C LEU A 52 0.26 -1.78 1.90
N HIS A 53 0.12 -1.33 3.15
CA HIS A 53 -0.34 0.01 3.49
C HIS A 53 0.83 0.83 4.04
N ALA A 54 1.19 1.91 3.38
CA ALA A 54 2.35 2.72 3.74
C ALA A 54 2.06 4.23 3.68
N GLY A 55 2.91 5.01 4.33
CA GLY A 55 2.90 6.46 4.23
C GLY A 55 2.19 7.19 5.37
N ALA A 56 2.02 6.57 6.55
CA ALA A 56 1.47 7.21 7.73
C ALA A 56 2.52 7.39 8.83
N LEU A 57 2.66 8.61 9.35
CA LEU A 57 3.30 8.89 10.63
C LEU A 57 2.23 8.88 11.71
N ARG A 58 2.26 7.83 12.52
CA ARG A 58 1.30 7.63 13.59
C ARG A 58 1.57 8.58 14.76
N ASP A 59 0.49 9.01 15.41
CA ASP A 59 0.54 9.79 16.66
C ASP A 59 1.46 11.02 16.55
N HIS A 60 1.31 11.79 15.47
CA HIS A 60 2.10 13.00 15.22
C HIS A 60 1.98 14.01 16.36
N ASN A 61 0.79 14.18 16.95
CA ASN A 61 0.56 14.98 18.14
C ASN A 61 0.88 14.14 19.39
N ARG A 62 2.15 14.12 19.77
CA ARG A 62 2.65 13.33 20.91
C ARG A 62 2.00 13.67 22.25
N PRO A 63 1.83 14.96 22.64
CA PRO A 63 1.12 15.29 23.89
C PRO A 63 -0.29 14.71 23.95
N PHE A 64 -0.99 14.72 22.83
CA PHE A 64 -2.35 14.17 22.74
C PHE A 64 -2.34 12.64 22.85
N ALA A 65 -1.45 11.97 22.11
CA ALA A 65 -1.29 10.54 22.18
C ALA A 65 -0.86 10.04 23.58
N GLN A 66 0.01 10.78 24.25
CA GLN A 66 0.42 10.47 25.63
C GLN A 66 -0.73 10.58 26.62
N ARG A 67 -1.62 11.57 26.41
CA ARG A 67 -2.76 11.80 27.31
C ARG A 67 -3.91 10.83 27.10
N PHE A 68 -4.20 10.47 25.86
CA PHE A 68 -5.41 9.74 25.47
C PHE A 68 -5.14 8.34 24.91
N GLY A 69 -3.88 7.98 24.66
CA GLY A 69 -3.50 6.69 24.13
C GLY A 69 -3.11 6.72 22.63
N PRO A 70 -2.63 5.58 22.10
CA PRO A 70 -2.21 5.45 20.71
C PRO A 70 -3.41 5.56 19.76
N HIS A 71 -3.15 5.98 18.54
CA HIS A 71 -4.11 6.20 17.45
C HIS A 71 -5.14 7.32 17.69
N LEU A 72 -4.87 8.18 18.65
CA LEU A 72 -5.67 9.38 18.94
C LEU A 72 -4.88 10.69 18.75
N GLY A 73 -3.59 10.58 18.46
CA GLY A 73 -2.66 11.71 18.34
C GLY A 73 -2.55 12.31 16.94
N ALA A 74 -3.51 12.11 16.08
CA ALA A 74 -3.53 12.43 14.65
C ALA A 74 -2.44 11.70 13.85
N ASP A 75 -2.84 10.98 12.82
CA ASP A 75 -1.94 10.32 11.88
C ASP A 75 -1.80 11.21 10.64
N ILE A 76 -0.58 11.47 10.20
CA ILE A 76 -0.29 12.39 9.11
C ILE A 76 0.40 11.64 7.97
N PRO A 77 0.01 11.89 6.70
CA PRO A 77 0.73 11.37 5.55
C PRO A 77 2.19 11.81 5.55
N ILE A 78 3.09 10.89 5.18
CA ILE A 78 4.52 11.19 5.01
C ILE A 78 5.00 10.74 3.63
N ALA A 79 6.03 11.41 3.14
CA ALA A 79 6.68 11.02 1.89
C ALA A 79 7.13 9.55 1.94
N THR A 80 6.77 8.82 0.89
CA THR A 80 7.12 7.41 0.71
C THR A 80 7.95 7.22 -0.55
N GLU A 81 8.73 6.16 -0.58
CA GLU A 81 9.52 5.77 -1.73
C GLU A 81 9.28 4.30 -2.01
N PHE A 82 8.77 3.98 -3.19
CA PHE A 82 8.39 2.63 -3.60
C PHE A 82 9.36 2.04 -4.61
N THR A 83 9.90 2.84 -5.52
CA THR A 83 10.71 2.39 -6.64
C THR A 83 11.92 1.57 -6.21
N ARG A 84 12.72 2.09 -5.28
CA ARG A 84 13.90 1.37 -4.75
C ARG A 84 13.51 0.39 -3.66
N ASN A 85 12.55 0.78 -2.81
CA ASN A 85 12.18 -0.01 -1.66
C ASN A 85 11.46 -1.31 -2.02
N LEU A 86 10.65 -1.34 -3.08
CA LEU A 86 9.98 -2.56 -3.56
C LEU A 86 10.80 -3.35 -4.58
N ARG A 87 11.91 -2.78 -5.08
CA ARG A 87 12.69 -3.41 -6.14
C ARG A 87 13.13 -4.85 -5.84
N PRO A 88 13.68 -5.18 -4.64
CA PRO A 88 14.05 -6.56 -4.34
C PRO A 88 12.87 -7.51 -4.37
N LEU A 89 11.71 -7.10 -3.84
CA LEU A 89 10.49 -7.91 -3.83
C LEU A 89 9.96 -8.12 -5.25
N LEU A 90 9.83 -7.04 -6.02
CA LEU A 90 9.30 -7.10 -7.37
C LEU A 90 10.23 -7.83 -8.34
N ASN A 91 11.55 -7.72 -8.18
CA ASN A 91 12.50 -8.52 -8.97
C ASN A 91 12.40 -10.02 -8.67
N THR A 92 11.99 -10.39 -7.46
CA THR A 92 11.86 -11.80 -7.08
C THR A 92 10.48 -12.36 -7.44
N PHE A 93 9.41 -11.62 -7.18
CA PHE A 93 8.05 -12.13 -7.27
C PHE A 93 7.16 -11.39 -8.28
N GLY A 94 7.59 -10.23 -8.79
CA GLY A 94 6.74 -9.33 -9.58
C GLY A 94 6.22 -9.91 -10.89
N SER A 95 6.86 -10.95 -11.41
CA SER A 95 6.44 -11.68 -12.61
C SER A 95 5.87 -13.08 -12.31
N ASP A 96 5.76 -13.46 -11.03
CA ASP A 96 5.18 -14.74 -10.65
C ASP A 96 3.66 -14.70 -10.83
N PRO A 97 3.05 -15.60 -11.63
CA PRO A 97 1.61 -15.59 -11.89
C PRO A 97 0.76 -15.90 -10.65
N LYS A 98 1.34 -16.49 -9.61
CA LYS A 98 0.68 -16.79 -8.35
C LYS A 98 0.75 -15.64 -7.35
N PHE A 99 1.62 -14.66 -7.56
CA PHE A 99 1.76 -13.53 -6.66
C PHE A 99 0.78 -12.41 -7.00
N ARG A 100 0.18 -11.81 -5.98
CA ARG A 100 -0.62 -10.59 -6.10
C ARG A 100 -0.30 -9.67 -4.94
N LEU A 101 0.20 -8.48 -5.27
CA LEU A 101 0.52 -7.42 -4.32
C LEU A 101 -0.36 -6.21 -4.60
N ILE A 102 -1.15 -5.79 -3.62
CA ILE A 102 -1.90 -4.53 -3.68
C ILE A 102 -1.22 -3.51 -2.79
N VAL A 103 -0.83 -2.37 -3.36
CA VAL A 103 -0.16 -1.29 -2.63
C VAL A 103 -1.10 -0.12 -2.43
N PHE A 104 -1.28 0.26 -1.17
CA PHE A 104 -1.99 1.46 -0.73
C PHE A 104 -0.99 2.49 -0.19
N THR A 105 -1.26 3.76 -0.38
CA THR A 105 -0.42 4.84 0.14
C THR A 105 -1.26 6.02 0.60
N LEU A 106 -0.72 6.78 1.55
CA LEU A 106 -1.20 8.12 1.90
C LEU A 106 -0.40 9.23 1.21
N ASP A 107 0.65 8.87 0.48
CA ASP A 107 1.46 9.81 -0.29
C ASP A 107 0.94 9.90 -1.74
N GLU A 108 0.03 10.81 -1.98
CA GLU A 108 -0.58 11.04 -3.29
C GLU A 108 0.46 11.35 -4.38
N SER A 109 1.59 11.95 -4.01
CA SER A 109 2.66 12.31 -4.94
C SER A 109 3.36 11.11 -5.59
N THR A 110 3.19 9.92 -5.03
CA THR A 110 3.78 8.68 -5.56
C THR A 110 2.93 7.97 -6.60
N TYR A 111 1.66 8.34 -6.77
CA TYR A 111 0.76 7.66 -7.70
C TYR A 111 1.30 7.69 -9.13
N SER A 112 1.46 8.85 -9.72
CA SER A 112 1.95 8.97 -11.11
C SER A 112 3.45 8.74 -11.24
N ARG A 113 4.24 9.15 -10.23
CA ARG A 113 5.70 9.09 -10.28
C ARG A 113 6.26 7.68 -10.12
N GLU A 114 5.64 6.83 -9.28
CA GLU A 114 6.21 5.56 -8.90
C GLU A 114 5.24 4.38 -9.07
N LEU A 115 4.07 4.46 -8.44
CA LEU A 115 3.16 3.32 -8.33
C LEU A 115 2.52 2.96 -9.67
N ALA A 116 2.07 3.94 -10.46
CA ALA A 116 1.47 3.67 -11.76
C ALA A 116 2.47 3.04 -12.75
N PRO A 117 3.72 3.57 -12.92
CA PRO A 117 4.74 2.91 -13.72
C PRO A 117 5.09 1.49 -13.22
N LEU A 118 5.18 1.29 -11.90
CA LEU A 118 5.45 -0.03 -11.34
C LEU A 118 4.32 -1.03 -11.64
N ALA A 119 3.06 -0.62 -11.46
CA ALA A 119 1.90 -1.46 -11.76
C ALA A 119 1.73 -1.72 -13.27
N GLY A 120 2.09 -0.76 -14.11
CA GLY A 120 2.10 -0.95 -15.57
C GLY A 120 3.19 -1.92 -16.05
N HIS A 121 4.24 -2.12 -15.25
CA HIS A 121 5.36 -2.99 -15.60
C HIS A 121 5.28 -4.40 -14.97
N TYR A 122 4.92 -4.48 -13.68
CA TYR A 122 4.92 -5.76 -12.95
C TYR A 122 3.51 -6.36 -12.89
N PRO A 123 3.27 -7.52 -13.53
CA PRO A 123 1.93 -8.15 -13.56
C PRO A 123 1.36 -8.50 -12.18
N ALA A 124 2.22 -8.70 -11.19
CA ALA A 124 1.81 -9.02 -9.82
C ALA A 124 1.34 -7.80 -9.03
N LEU A 125 1.66 -6.56 -9.48
CA LEU A 125 1.39 -5.35 -8.72
C LEU A 125 0.10 -4.67 -9.17
N LEU A 126 -0.80 -4.44 -8.22
CA LEU A 126 -2.00 -3.64 -8.40
C LEU A 126 -1.95 -2.41 -7.47
N LEU A 127 -2.48 -1.30 -7.96
CA LEU A 127 -2.71 -0.15 -7.09
C LEU A 127 -3.98 -0.36 -6.26
N GLY A 128 -3.85 -0.13 -4.97
CA GLY A 128 -4.99 -0.06 -4.05
C GLY A 128 -5.86 1.16 -4.33
N ALA A 129 -7.10 1.12 -3.87
CA ALA A 129 -8.01 2.25 -3.96
C ALA A 129 -7.45 3.48 -3.24
N PRO A 130 -7.91 4.69 -3.58
CA PRO A 130 -7.66 5.86 -2.76
C PRO A 130 -8.04 5.59 -1.32
N TRP A 131 -7.07 5.78 -0.43
CA TRP A 131 -7.19 5.31 0.95
C TRP A 131 -7.18 6.50 1.90
N TRP A 132 -7.98 6.42 2.97
CA TRP A 132 -8.06 7.34 4.10
C TRP A 132 -8.25 8.81 3.67
N PHE A 133 -7.17 9.63 3.61
CA PHE A 133 -7.27 11.06 3.26
C PHE A 133 -7.70 11.30 1.80
N HIS A 134 -7.53 10.32 0.94
CA HIS A 134 -7.89 10.39 -0.47
C HIS A 134 -9.19 9.65 -0.80
N ASP A 135 -9.81 9.04 0.19
CA ASP A 135 -11.11 8.35 0.08
C ASP A 135 -12.24 9.38 0.12
N SER A 136 -12.31 10.20 -0.91
CA SER A 136 -13.28 11.26 -1.14
C SER A 136 -13.53 11.39 -2.62
N VAL A 137 -14.64 12.06 -3.01
CA VAL A 137 -14.99 12.27 -4.43
C VAL A 137 -13.82 12.85 -5.22
N GLU A 138 -13.24 13.94 -4.72
CA GLU A 138 -12.14 14.62 -5.41
C GLU A 138 -10.83 13.82 -5.34
N GLY A 139 -10.56 13.12 -4.25
CA GLY A 139 -9.42 12.21 -4.14
C GLY A 139 -9.50 11.04 -5.12
N MET A 140 -10.67 10.44 -5.28
CA MET A 140 -10.92 9.36 -6.25
C MET A 140 -10.73 9.83 -7.70
N LYS A 141 -11.19 11.04 -8.04
CA LYS A 141 -11.00 11.64 -9.38
C LYS A 141 -9.51 11.84 -9.67
N ARG A 142 -8.79 12.52 -8.76
CA ARG A 142 -7.35 12.75 -8.92
C ARG A 142 -6.57 11.45 -9.04
N TYR A 143 -6.94 10.44 -8.25
CA TYR A 143 -6.35 9.11 -8.34
C TYR A 143 -6.47 8.55 -9.76
N ARG A 144 -7.68 8.54 -10.34
CA ARG A 144 -7.90 8.05 -11.71
C ARG A 144 -7.07 8.82 -12.75
N GLU A 145 -6.99 10.13 -12.60
CA GLU A 145 -6.18 10.98 -13.49
C GLU A 145 -4.68 10.68 -13.38
N GLN A 146 -4.19 10.43 -12.17
CA GLN A 146 -2.77 10.20 -11.93
C GLN A 146 -2.29 8.79 -12.30
N VAL A 147 -3.16 7.79 -12.28
CA VAL A 147 -2.70 6.39 -12.42
C VAL A 147 -3.04 5.77 -13.76
N THR A 148 -4.15 6.15 -14.38
CA THR A 148 -4.70 5.39 -15.52
C THR A 148 -3.86 5.48 -16.77
N GLU A 149 -3.23 6.61 -17.03
CA GLU A 149 -2.39 6.82 -18.21
C GLU A 149 -1.24 5.79 -18.28
N THR A 150 -0.61 5.52 -17.14
CA THR A 150 0.59 4.65 -17.08
C THR A 150 0.28 3.23 -16.60
N ALA A 151 -0.58 3.07 -15.59
CA ALA A 151 -0.96 1.75 -15.10
C ALA A 151 -2.04 1.09 -15.94
N GLY A 152 -2.90 1.86 -16.58
CA GLY A 152 -4.15 1.37 -17.13
C GLY A 152 -5.20 1.11 -16.04
N ILE A 153 -6.45 0.99 -16.45
CA ILE A 153 -7.57 0.80 -15.51
C ILE A 153 -7.53 -0.59 -14.84
N TRP A 154 -7.01 -1.60 -15.53
CA TRP A 154 -7.01 -3.00 -15.08
C TRP A 154 -5.96 -3.30 -14.00
N ASN A 155 -4.93 -2.46 -13.87
CA ASN A 155 -3.89 -2.62 -12.85
C ASN A 155 -4.23 -1.90 -11.55
N THR A 156 -5.52 -1.74 -11.27
CA THR A 156 -6.04 -1.21 -10.01
C THR A 156 -6.94 -2.25 -9.34
N ALA A 157 -6.95 -2.27 -8.00
CA ALA A 157 -7.76 -3.21 -7.23
C ALA A 157 -9.26 -2.85 -7.19
N GLY A 158 -9.65 -1.71 -7.79
CA GLY A 158 -10.98 -1.15 -7.62
C GLY A 158 -11.17 -0.53 -6.23
N PHE A 159 -12.42 -0.19 -5.90
CA PHE A 159 -12.73 0.38 -4.59
C PHE A 159 -12.70 -0.69 -3.50
N THR A 160 -11.99 -0.39 -2.42
CA THR A 160 -11.92 -1.23 -1.22
C THR A 160 -12.43 -0.41 -0.03
N ASP A 161 -13.49 -0.86 0.60
CA ASP A 161 -14.06 -0.18 1.77
C ASP A 161 -13.34 -0.65 3.04
N ASP A 162 -12.40 0.12 3.54
CA ASP A 162 -11.73 -0.10 4.83
C ASP A 162 -12.50 0.62 5.94
N THR A 163 -13.77 0.25 6.13
CA THR A 163 -14.64 0.94 7.08
C THR A 163 -14.74 0.24 8.43
N ARG A 164 -14.93 1.04 9.47
CA ARG A 164 -15.37 0.57 10.80
C ARG A 164 -16.89 0.65 10.97
N ALA A 165 -17.60 1.26 10.02
CA ALA A 165 -19.05 1.49 10.06
C ALA A 165 -19.76 0.67 9.01
N PHE A 166 -20.17 -0.55 9.32
CA PHE A 166 -20.82 -1.48 8.39
C PHE A 166 -22.00 -0.88 7.63
N CYS A 167 -22.79 -0.03 8.29
CA CYS A 167 -23.94 0.62 7.65
C CYS A 167 -23.55 1.58 6.52
N SER A 168 -22.31 2.07 6.47
CA SER A 168 -21.83 2.97 5.42
C SER A 168 -21.35 2.25 4.16
N ILE A 169 -21.07 0.95 4.22
CA ILE A 169 -20.51 0.17 3.11
C ILE A 169 -21.30 0.33 1.79
N PRO A 170 -22.62 0.13 1.77
CA PRO A 170 -23.39 0.27 0.51
C PRO A 170 -23.29 1.67 -0.09
N ALA A 171 -23.38 2.70 0.74
CA ALA A 171 -23.33 4.09 0.28
C ALA A 171 -21.94 4.45 -0.28
N ARG A 172 -20.88 3.98 0.36
CA ARG A 172 -19.50 4.23 -0.08
C ARG A 172 -19.19 3.52 -1.40
N HIS A 173 -19.63 2.27 -1.55
CA HIS A 173 -19.52 1.54 -2.83
C HIS A 173 -20.35 2.18 -3.95
N ASP A 174 -21.55 2.70 -3.64
CA ASP A 174 -22.36 3.42 -4.62
C ASP A 174 -21.66 4.71 -5.07
N LEU A 175 -21.10 5.47 -4.12
CA LEU A 175 -20.33 6.68 -4.42
C LEU A 175 -19.12 6.39 -5.31
N ALA A 176 -18.32 5.37 -4.96
CA ALA A 176 -17.14 5.00 -5.74
C ALA A 176 -17.50 4.59 -7.18
N ARG A 177 -18.55 3.79 -7.35
CA ARG A 177 -19.05 3.41 -8.69
C ARG A 177 -19.50 4.60 -9.52
N ARG A 178 -20.17 5.59 -8.90
CA ARG A 178 -20.58 6.81 -9.60
C ARG A 178 -19.40 7.66 -10.02
N VAL A 179 -18.37 7.76 -9.19
CA VAL A 179 -17.13 8.47 -9.52
C VAL A 179 -16.44 7.79 -10.69
N ASP A 180 -16.28 6.47 -10.65
CA ASP A 180 -15.65 5.70 -11.73
C ASP A 180 -16.46 5.80 -13.03
N ALA A 181 -17.79 5.66 -12.96
CA ALA A 181 -18.67 5.78 -14.13
C ALA A 181 -18.58 7.18 -14.76
N ASN A 182 -18.59 8.23 -13.95
CA ASN A 182 -18.46 9.60 -14.44
C ASN A 182 -17.08 9.86 -15.08
N TRP A 183 -16.02 9.33 -14.49
CA TRP A 183 -14.69 9.43 -15.03
C TRP A 183 -14.56 8.71 -16.38
N LEU A 184 -15.07 7.46 -16.48
CA LEU A 184 -15.11 6.68 -17.72
C LEU A 184 -15.94 7.36 -18.82
N ALA A 185 -17.11 7.91 -18.46
CA ALA A 185 -17.93 8.67 -19.40
C ALA A 185 -17.17 9.89 -19.95
N GLY A 186 -16.37 10.53 -19.10
CA GLY A 186 -15.50 11.63 -19.51
C GLY A 186 -14.41 11.21 -20.50
N LEU A 187 -13.84 10.01 -20.37
CA LEU A 187 -12.90 9.46 -21.34
C LEU A 187 -13.59 9.22 -22.70
N VAL A 188 -14.74 8.57 -22.69
CA VAL A 188 -15.52 8.30 -23.91
C VAL A 188 -15.89 9.61 -24.61
N ALA A 189 -16.33 10.64 -23.88
CA ALA A 189 -16.68 11.93 -24.44
C ALA A 189 -15.49 12.67 -25.09
N ARG A 190 -14.29 12.40 -24.61
CA ARG A 190 -13.04 12.97 -25.15
C ARG A 190 -12.40 12.09 -26.23
N HIS A 191 -13.01 10.96 -26.60
CA HIS A 191 -12.49 9.99 -27.57
C HIS A 191 -11.11 9.41 -27.21
N VAL A 192 -10.88 9.12 -25.93
CA VAL A 192 -9.67 8.46 -25.41
C VAL A 192 -10.00 7.14 -24.74
#